data_789851676459c2f5dc491222c9ca4aef
#
_entry.id   789851676459c2f5dc491222c9ca4aef
#
_cell.length_a   1.000
_cell.length_b   1.000
_cell.length_c   1.000
_cell.angle_alpha   90.00
_cell.angle_beta   90.00
_cell.angle_gamma   90.00
#
_symmetry.space_group_name_H-M   'P 1'
#
loop_
_entity.id
_entity.type
_entity.pdbx_description
1 polymer ?
#
loop_
_entity_poly.entity_id
_entity_poly.type
_entity_poly.pdbx_seq_one_letter_code
_entity_poly.pdbx_strand_id
1 'polypeptide(L)'
;ESGDLYIFINLGEDKFFQRDEHNIYCQIPISLITAILGGEIEAPSIDGSRARLKIPPGTQSGQQFRLKGKGMSILRQSRRGDMYIEINVEIPVNLTKKQKDVLKQFKEEGGTDRAHSPKSQSFLNKLKEVWEDIK
;
A
#
# COMPACT_ATOMS: atom_id res chain seq x y z
N GLU A 1 -29.96 -5.81 -7.23
CA GLU A 1 -29.35 -6.21 -5.99
C GLU A 1 -28.78 -5.02 -5.24
N SER A 2 -29.26 -4.81 -4.03
CA SER A 2 -28.86 -3.64 -3.28
C SER A 2 -27.36 -3.64 -2.96
N GLY A 3 -26.75 -4.80 -2.79
CA GLY A 3 -25.33 -4.90 -2.52
C GLY A 3 -24.45 -4.37 -3.64
N ASP A 4 -24.93 -4.42 -4.85
CA ASP A 4 -24.14 -3.99 -6.00
C ASP A 4 -23.92 -2.48 -6.06
N LEU A 5 -24.75 -1.72 -5.38
CA LEU A 5 -24.61 -0.27 -5.36
C LEU A 5 -23.34 0.18 -4.68
N TYR A 6 -22.82 -0.61 -3.77
CA TYR A 6 -21.65 -0.21 -3.00
C TYR A 6 -20.35 -0.31 -3.76
N ILE A 7 -20.29 -1.15 -4.77
CA ILE A 7 -19.05 -1.30 -5.54
C ILE A 7 -18.75 -0.10 -6.41
N PHE A 8 -19.72 0.79 -6.56
CA PHE A 8 -19.60 1.94 -7.45
C PHE A 8 -19.55 3.25 -6.69
N ILE A 9 -18.98 3.23 -5.51
CA ILE A 9 -18.70 4.47 -4.81
C ILE A 9 -17.60 5.18 -5.57
N ASN A 10 -17.95 6.29 -6.19
CA ASN A 10 -17.05 7.01 -7.04
C ASN A 10 -16.58 8.29 -6.37
N LEU A 11 -15.33 8.63 -6.62
CA LEU A 11 -14.81 9.97 -6.37
C LEU A 11 -14.65 10.62 -7.73
N GLY A 12 -15.77 11.17 -8.24
CA GLY A 12 -15.82 11.65 -9.63
C GLY A 12 -16.05 10.49 -10.58
N GLU A 13 -15.23 10.37 -11.59
CA GLU A 13 -15.32 9.31 -12.58
C GLU A 13 -14.65 8.02 -12.12
N ASP A 14 -13.78 8.10 -11.12
CA ASP A 14 -12.96 6.96 -10.73
C ASP A 14 -13.65 6.09 -9.68
N LYS A 15 -13.52 4.79 -9.85
CA LYS A 15 -14.00 3.83 -8.87
C LYS A 15 -12.93 3.64 -7.81
N PHE A 16 -13.28 3.89 -6.57
CA PHE A 16 -12.35 3.70 -5.46
C PHE A 16 -12.36 2.26 -4.95
N PHE A 17 -13.56 1.68 -4.87
CA PHE A 17 -13.71 0.31 -4.38
C PHE A 17 -14.00 -0.64 -5.52
N GLN A 18 -13.45 -1.85 -5.41
CA GLN A 18 -13.80 -2.97 -6.28
C GLN A 18 -14.33 -4.09 -5.40
N ARG A 19 -15.30 -4.82 -5.92
CA ARG A 19 -15.94 -5.88 -5.16
C ARG A 19 -15.65 -7.25 -5.77
N ASP A 20 -15.34 -8.22 -4.91
CA ASP A 20 -15.26 -9.63 -5.28
C ASP A 20 -16.07 -10.41 -4.25
N GLU A 21 -17.27 -10.81 -4.61
CA GLU A 21 -18.25 -11.42 -3.72
C GLU A 21 -18.58 -10.49 -2.54
N HIS A 22 -18.16 -10.85 -1.33
CA HIS A 22 -18.40 -10.03 -0.14
C HIS A 22 -17.16 -9.23 0.28
N ASN A 23 -16.08 -9.38 -0.43
CA ASN A 23 -14.84 -8.66 -0.14
C ASN A 23 -14.74 -7.41 -0.99
N ILE A 24 -14.10 -6.42 -0.42
CA ILE A 24 -13.89 -5.13 -1.08
C ILE A 24 -12.39 -4.93 -1.24
N TYR A 25 -12.00 -4.42 -2.38
CA TYR A 25 -10.61 -4.11 -2.69
C TYR A 25 -10.46 -2.64 -3.02
N CYS A 26 -9.44 -2.03 -2.50
CA CYS A 26 -9.13 -0.65 -2.87
C CYS A 26 -7.62 -0.43 -2.82
N GLN A 27 -7.18 0.64 -3.49
CA GLN A 27 -5.78 1.06 -3.48
C GLN A 27 -5.70 2.42 -2.81
N ILE A 28 -4.73 2.57 -1.91
CA ILE A 28 -4.56 3.82 -1.17
C ILE A 28 -3.12 4.28 -1.33
N PRO A 29 -2.90 5.51 -1.83
CA PRO A 29 -1.56 6.07 -1.85
C PRO A 29 -1.14 6.50 -0.45
N ILE A 30 0.11 6.23 -0.09
CA ILE A 30 0.68 6.75 1.14
C ILE A 30 2.00 7.44 0.83
N SER A 31 2.39 8.35 1.71
CA SER A 31 3.64 9.05 1.50
C SER A 31 4.83 8.12 1.69
N LEU A 32 5.91 8.44 0.98
CA LEU A 32 7.17 7.71 1.11
C LEU A 32 7.63 7.67 2.57
N ILE A 33 7.50 8.77 3.28
CA ILE A 33 7.94 8.86 4.68
C ILE A 33 7.11 7.95 5.58
N THR A 34 5.79 7.90 5.38
CA THR A 34 4.94 7.00 6.14
C THR A 34 5.31 5.54 5.88
N ALA A 35 5.64 5.21 4.64
CA ALA A 35 6.06 3.84 4.31
C ALA A 35 7.39 3.48 4.98
N ILE A 36 8.31 4.42 5.06
CA ILE A 36 9.63 4.19 5.65
C ILE A 36 9.56 4.10 7.17
N LEU A 37 8.94 5.08 7.80
CA LEU A 37 8.96 5.23 9.26
C LEU A 37 7.78 4.54 9.94
N GLY A 38 6.76 4.19 9.18
CA GLY A 38 5.53 3.69 9.74
C GLY A 38 4.61 4.82 10.19
N GLY A 39 3.40 4.46 10.54
CA GLY A 39 2.41 5.42 10.98
C GLY A 39 1.02 4.82 10.90
N GLU A 40 0.03 5.68 10.92
CA GLU A 40 -1.36 5.28 10.76
C GLU A 40 -2.00 6.09 9.65
N ILE A 41 -2.89 5.44 8.91
CA ILE A 41 -3.71 6.13 7.92
C ILE A 41 -5.17 5.82 8.18
N GLU A 42 -6.05 6.67 7.70
CA GLU A 42 -7.47 6.40 7.74
C GLU A 42 -7.90 5.87 6.39
N ALA A 43 -8.59 4.73 6.41
CA ALA A 43 -9.13 4.13 5.20
C ALA A 43 -10.65 4.30 5.26
N PRO A 44 -11.28 4.81 4.20
CA PRO A 44 -12.74 4.89 4.17
C PRO A 44 -13.32 3.49 3.95
N SER A 45 -14.43 3.19 4.60
CA SER A 45 -15.14 1.96 4.33
C SER A 45 -16.43 2.28 3.61
N ILE A 46 -17.03 1.24 3.01
CA ILE A 46 -18.23 1.44 2.19
C ILE A 46 -19.46 1.87 2.99
N ASP A 47 -19.43 1.68 4.30
CA ASP A 47 -20.54 2.11 5.15
C ASP A 47 -20.39 3.55 5.65
N GLY A 48 -19.39 4.27 5.17
CA GLY A 48 -19.13 5.64 5.55
C GLY A 48 -18.30 5.79 6.81
N SER A 49 -17.98 4.72 7.50
CA SER A 49 -17.11 4.79 8.66
C SER A 49 -15.64 4.89 8.23
N ARG A 50 -14.79 5.25 9.17
CA ARG A 50 -13.35 5.30 8.93
C ARG A 50 -12.68 4.18 9.70
N ALA A 51 -11.79 3.47 9.02
CA ALA A 51 -11.00 2.45 9.65
C ALA A 51 -9.57 2.94 9.76
N ARG A 52 -8.94 2.70 10.89
CA ARG A 52 -7.52 3.02 11.06
C ARG A 52 -6.70 1.84 10.63
N LEU A 53 -5.72 2.12 9.79
CA LEU A 53 -4.78 1.13 9.33
C LEU A 53 -3.40 1.49 9.80
N LYS A 54 -2.77 0.58 10.55
CA LYS A 54 -1.41 0.79 11.01
C LYS A 54 -0.45 0.34 9.93
N ILE A 55 0.45 1.26 9.55
CA ILE A 55 1.46 1.00 8.53
C ILE A 55 2.77 0.68 9.22
N PRO A 56 3.29 -0.55 9.11
CA PRO A 56 4.58 -0.87 9.73
C PRO A 56 5.72 -0.15 9.02
N PRO A 57 6.82 0.14 9.72
CA PRO A 57 8.00 0.69 9.07
C PRO A 57 8.52 -0.24 7.98
N GLY A 58 8.92 0.34 6.86
CA GLY A 58 9.46 -0.45 5.75
C GLY A 58 8.40 -1.05 4.83
N THR A 59 7.17 -0.58 4.91
CA THR A 59 6.10 -1.06 4.02
C THR A 59 6.45 -0.78 2.57
N GLN A 60 6.35 -1.80 1.75
CA GLN A 60 6.68 -1.71 0.33
C GLN A 60 5.42 -1.39 -0.48
N SER A 61 5.62 -0.75 -1.64
CA SER A 61 4.52 -0.51 -2.57
C SER A 61 3.98 -1.84 -3.09
N GLY A 62 2.67 -1.93 -3.18
CA GLY A 62 2.00 -3.16 -3.60
C GLY A 62 1.62 -4.09 -2.46
N GLN A 63 2.02 -3.78 -1.24
CA GLN A 63 1.70 -4.61 -0.09
C GLN A 63 0.21 -4.48 0.23
N GLN A 64 -0.43 -5.61 0.57
CA GLN A 64 -1.85 -5.64 0.91
C GLN A 64 -2.06 -5.79 2.39
N PHE A 65 -3.09 -5.12 2.88
CA PHE A 65 -3.55 -5.23 4.26
C PHE A 65 -5.01 -5.63 4.27
N ARG A 66 -5.39 -6.45 5.24
CA ARG A 66 -6.75 -6.93 5.39
C ARG A 66 -7.41 -6.29 6.60
N LEU A 67 -8.59 -5.72 6.38
CA LEU A 67 -9.43 -5.21 7.44
C LEU A 67 -10.62 -6.15 7.58
N LYS A 68 -10.61 -6.95 8.62
CA LYS A 68 -11.65 -7.93 8.88
C LYS A 68 -12.99 -7.24 9.12
N GLY A 69 -14.04 -7.77 8.49
CA GLY A 69 -15.38 -7.28 8.73
C GLY A 69 -15.69 -5.93 8.12
N LYS A 70 -14.85 -5.41 7.21
CA LYS A 70 -15.08 -4.12 6.57
C LYS A 70 -15.52 -4.24 5.11
N GLY A 71 -15.76 -5.45 4.64
CA GLY A 71 -16.29 -5.68 3.30
C GLY A 71 -17.81 -5.57 3.25
N MET A 72 -18.40 -6.17 2.24
CA MET A 72 -19.84 -6.18 2.06
C MET A 72 -20.54 -7.00 3.12
N SER A 73 -21.76 -6.60 3.49
CA SER A 73 -22.58 -7.40 4.38
C SER A 73 -22.92 -8.72 3.72
N ILE A 74 -22.84 -9.78 4.51
CA ILE A 74 -23.24 -11.12 4.04
C ILE A 74 -24.70 -11.30 4.37
N LEU A 75 -25.50 -11.57 3.34
CA LEU A 75 -26.95 -11.67 3.47
C LEU A 75 -27.32 -12.73 4.50
N ARG A 76 -28.24 -12.40 5.39
CA ARG A 76 -28.76 -13.29 6.44
C ARG A 76 -27.72 -13.73 7.48
N GLN A 77 -26.59 -13.04 7.53
CA GLN A 77 -25.57 -13.27 8.54
C GLN A 77 -25.24 -11.96 9.22
N SER A 78 -24.75 -12.05 10.44
CA SER A 78 -24.40 -10.85 11.20
C SER A 78 -23.01 -10.35 10.87
N ARG A 79 -22.19 -11.11 10.18
CA ARG A 79 -20.85 -10.72 9.82
C ARG A 79 -20.79 -10.14 8.42
N ARG A 80 -19.71 -9.45 8.14
CA ARG A 80 -19.43 -8.86 6.83
C ARG A 80 -18.22 -9.56 6.23
N GLY A 81 -18.02 -9.39 4.92
CA GLY A 81 -16.79 -9.77 4.28
C GLY A 81 -15.63 -8.88 4.74
N ASP A 82 -14.50 -9.02 4.11
CA ASP A 82 -13.30 -8.28 4.48
C ASP A 82 -12.98 -7.20 3.46
N MET A 83 -12.20 -6.23 3.88
CA MET A 83 -11.69 -5.19 3.00
C MET A 83 -10.19 -5.37 2.85
N TYR A 84 -9.73 -5.39 1.61
CA TYR A 84 -8.31 -5.51 1.29
C TYR A 84 -7.82 -4.19 0.73
N ILE A 85 -6.73 -3.70 1.29
CA ILE A 85 -6.15 -2.44 0.90
C ILE A 85 -4.76 -2.69 0.33
N GLU A 86 -4.57 -2.31 -0.93
CA GLU A 86 -3.24 -2.34 -1.53
C GLU A 86 -2.61 -0.97 -1.36
N ILE A 87 -1.41 -0.94 -0.81
CA ILE A 87 -0.69 0.30 -0.56
C ILE A 87 0.14 0.67 -1.79
N ASN A 88 -0.03 1.90 -2.24
CA ASN A 88 0.81 2.47 -3.30
C ASN A 88 1.66 3.57 -2.69
N VAL A 89 2.96 3.35 -2.65
CA VAL A 89 3.87 4.35 -2.09
C VAL A 89 4.10 5.44 -3.12
N GLU A 90 3.77 6.66 -2.74
CA GLU A 90 3.91 7.80 -3.63
C GLU A 90 5.28 8.45 -3.47
N ILE A 91 5.93 8.66 -4.59
CA ILE A 91 7.23 9.34 -4.61
C ILE A 91 6.97 10.85 -4.70
N PRO A 92 7.45 11.63 -3.74
CA PRO A 92 7.23 13.07 -3.77
C PRO A 92 7.97 13.74 -4.92
N VAL A 93 7.38 14.80 -5.44
CA VAL A 93 7.96 15.55 -6.57
C VAL A 93 8.06 17.03 -6.20
N ASN A 94 8.75 17.80 -7.04
CA ASN A 94 8.90 19.24 -6.88
C ASN A 94 9.50 19.63 -5.53
N LEU A 95 10.57 18.93 -5.16
CA LEU A 95 11.21 19.13 -3.87
C LEU A 95 11.99 20.45 -3.83
N THR A 96 11.99 21.08 -2.67
CA THR A 96 12.84 22.26 -2.44
C THR A 96 14.30 21.83 -2.37
N LYS A 97 15.21 22.82 -2.47
CA LYS A 97 16.63 22.54 -2.35
C LYS A 97 16.96 21.91 -0.99
N LYS A 98 16.37 22.43 0.07
CA LYS A 98 16.59 21.90 1.41
C LYS A 98 16.13 20.45 1.54
N GLN A 99 14.98 20.13 0.95
CA GLN A 99 14.49 18.75 0.97
C GLN A 99 15.42 17.81 0.21
N LYS A 100 15.93 18.26 -0.92
CA LYS A 100 16.90 17.47 -1.68
C LYS A 100 18.20 17.25 -0.89
N ASP A 101 18.65 18.28 -0.17
CA ASP A 101 19.85 18.17 0.65
C ASP A 101 19.67 17.15 1.77
N VAL A 102 18.49 17.12 2.41
CA VAL A 102 18.17 16.13 3.44
C VAL A 102 18.22 14.72 2.87
N LEU A 103 17.66 14.54 1.68
CA LEU A 103 17.69 13.22 1.04
C LEU A 103 19.10 12.80 0.63
N LYS A 104 19.91 13.74 0.18
CA LYS A 104 21.31 13.45 -0.12
C LYS A 104 22.06 13.01 1.13
N GLN A 105 21.78 13.67 2.24
CA GLN A 105 22.38 13.28 3.52
C GLN A 105 21.96 11.85 3.91
N PHE A 106 20.69 11.52 3.73
CA PHE A 106 20.22 10.17 3.98
C PHE A 106 20.98 9.15 3.15
N LYS A 107 21.18 9.45 1.86
CA LYS A 107 21.95 8.60 0.97
C LYS A 107 23.40 8.47 1.41
N GLU A 108 24.02 9.58 1.79
CA GLU A 108 25.42 9.60 2.24
C GLU A 108 25.64 8.77 3.50
N GLU A 109 24.64 8.69 4.35
CA GLU A 109 24.70 7.87 5.55
C GLU A 109 24.41 6.39 5.30
N GLY A 110 24.26 6.01 4.03
CA GLY A 110 24.07 4.62 3.66
C GLY A 110 22.62 4.17 3.64
N GLY A 111 21.65 5.10 3.63
CA GLY A 111 20.24 4.75 3.70
C GLY A 111 19.72 3.91 2.55
N THR A 112 20.44 3.90 1.40
CA THR A 112 20.05 3.09 0.25
C THR A 112 20.99 1.91 0.03
N ASP A 113 21.85 1.61 0.97
CA ASP A 113 22.77 0.47 0.87
C ASP A 113 22.01 -0.84 0.92
N ARG A 114 22.68 -1.91 0.51
CA ARG A 114 22.05 -3.24 0.37
C ARG A 114 21.37 -3.73 1.64
N ALA A 115 21.92 -3.40 2.81
CA ALA A 115 21.30 -3.80 4.07
C ALA A 115 19.92 -3.19 4.25
N HIS A 116 19.63 -2.10 3.56
CA HIS A 116 18.34 -1.39 3.64
C HIS A 116 17.49 -1.55 2.38
N SER A 117 17.94 -2.34 1.42
CA SER A 117 17.31 -2.44 0.10
C SER A 117 17.07 -3.89 -0.28
N PRO A 118 16.03 -4.53 0.29
CA PRO A 118 15.82 -5.98 0.12
C PRO A 118 15.60 -6.40 -1.33
N LYS A 119 14.91 -5.60 -2.11
CA LYS A 119 14.66 -5.95 -3.53
C LYS A 119 15.94 -5.86 -4.35
N SER A 120 16.76 -4.86 -4.09
CA SER A 120 18.06 -4.72 -4.76
C SER A 120 18.98 -5.87 -4.41
N GLN A 121 18.97 -6.29 -3.15
CA GLN A 121 19.78 -7.42 -2.70
C GLN A 121 19.33 -8.71 -3.39
N SER A 122 18.02 -8.95 -3.45
CA SER A 122 17.49 -10.14 -4.12
C SER A 122 17.82 -10.14 -5.61
N PHE A 123 17.71 -8.99 -6.26
CA PHE A 123 18.03 -8.85 -7.66
C PHE A 123 19.50 -9.19 -7.94
N LEU A 124 20.41 -8.65 -7.12
CA LEU A 124 21.83 -8.90 -7.27
C LEU A 124 22.18 -10.38 -7.06
N ASN A 125 21.52 -11.02 -6.10
CA ASN A 125 21.74 -12.44 -5.87
C ASN A 125 21.31 -13.27 -7.09
N LYS A 126 20.16 -12.95 -7.68
CA LYS A 126 19.70 -13.63 -8.89
C LYS A 126 20.63 -13.38 -10.07
N LEU A 127 21.13 -12.17 -10.19
CA LEU A 127 22.02 -11.81 -11.27
C LEU A 127 23.33 -12.62 -11.19
N LYS A 128 23.85 -12.79 -9.99
CA LYS A 128 25.04 -13.62 -9.78
C LYS A 128 24.80 -15.05 -10.17
N GLU A 129 23.65 -15.62 -9.82
CA GLU A 129 23.31 -16.99 -10.20
C GLU A 129 23.27 -17.16 -11.73
N VAL A 130 22.67 -16.21 -12.43
CA VAL A 130 22.59 -16.24 -13.89
C VAL A 130 23.98 -16.18 -14.49
N TRP A 131 24.86 -15.32 -13.97
CA TRP A 131 26.21 -15.19 -14.49
C TRP A 131 27.03 -16.45 -14.26
N GLU A 132 26.85 -17.11 -13.12
CA GLU A 132 27.55 -18.35 -12.86
C GLU A 132 27.10 -19.47 -13.78
N ASP A 133 25.80 -19.49 -14.10
CA ASP A 133 25.26 -20.51 -15.01
C ASP A 133 25.77 -20.34 -16.44
N ILE A 134 26.11 -19.13 -16.85
CA ILE A 134 26.61 -18.85 -18.20
C ILE A 134 28.06 -19.31 -18.35
N LYS A 135 28.81 -19.33 -17.28
CA LYS A 135 30.18 -19.82 -17.32
C LYS A 135 30.21 -21.35 -17.44
#